data_e6711d4ac1277b07215df3ed799ae4a2
#
_entry.id   e6711d4ac1277b07215df3ed799ae4a2
#
_cell.length_a   1.000
_cell.length_b   1.000
_cell.length_c   1.000
_cell.angle_alpha   90.00
_cell.angle_beta   90.00
_cell.angle_gamma   90.00
#
_symmetry.space_group_name_H-M   'P 1'
#
loop_
_entity.id
_entity.type
_entity.pdbx_description
1 polymer ?
#
loop_
_entity_poly.entity_id
_entity_poly.type
_entity_poly.pdbx_seq_one_letter_code
_entity_poly.pdbx_strand_id
1 'polypeptide(L)'
;ENRFRATVNPFGVMYNPASILHTVEKSLEVHPRVAVFTLGTNHVYILKETGEIVDNCQKRPQRLFEERELSVDECADYLQKAIDLLKAERKEASSADGDLKVIITVSPIRYAKYGYHGSQLSKATLLLAADKLLKANPGVVSYFPAYEIMNDELRDYRFYKEDMLHPSDQAVEYIWEKFRTVYFGKAAEQFLEDWRPIREALGHRPFNPDSEEHKKFIARTEERKREFEEKYLLL
;
A
#
# COMPACT_ATOMS: atom_id res chain seq x y z
N GLU A 1 11.63 16.47 4.11
CA GLU A 1 11.20 15.18 4.67
C GLU A 1 10.03 14.65 3.87
N ASN A 2 10.27 13.60 3.19
CA ASN A 2 9.52 12.77 2.26
C ASN A 2 7.97 12.86 2.35
N ARG A 3 7.37 13.80 1.65
CA ARG A 3 5.92 13.86 1.37
C ARG A 3 5.39 12.63 0.59
N PHE A 4 6.29 11.75 0.12
CA PHE A 4 6.01 10.51 -0.61
C PHE A 4 6.35 9.23 0.16
N ARG A 5 6.64 9.31 1.46
CA ARG A 5 6.54 8.12 2.27
C ARG A 5 5.06 7.77 2.36
N ALA A 6 4.61 6.97 1.38
CA ALA A 6 3.65 5.97 1.74
C ALA A 6 4.12 5.42 3.08
N THR A 7 3.30 5.45 4.10
CA THR A 7 3.57 4.78 5.37
C THR A 7 3.53 3.27 5.12
N VAL A 8 4.43 2.80 4.27
CA VAL A 8 4.78 1.41 4.19
C VAL A 8 5.47 1.16 5.50
N ASN A 9 4.76 0.50 6.40
CA ASN A 9 5.40 0.06 7.61
C ASN A 9 6.55 -0.88 7.20
N PRO A 10 7.82 -0.47 7.36
CA PRO A 10 8.97 -1.26 6.91
C PRO A 10 9.17 -2.53 7.73
N PHE A 11 8.33 -2.78 8.75
CA PHE A 11 8.49 -3.86 9.73
C PHE A 11 7.51 -5.04 9.55
N GLY A 12 6.95 -5.23 8.35
CA GLY A 12 6.15 -6.42 8.05
C GLY A 12 4.83 -6.47 8.79
N VAL A 13 4.09 -5.38 8.74
CA VAL A 13 2.72 -5.31 9.26
C VAL A 13 1.80 -6.18 8.44
N MET A 14 0.94 -6.92 9.10
CA MET A 14 -0.20 -7.54 8.44
C MET A 14 -1.16 -6.44 7.97
N TYR A 15 -1.36 -6.35 6.67
CA TYR A 15 -2.26 -5.37 6.05
C TYR A 15 -3.72 -5.75 6.28
N ASN A 16 -4.16 -5.61 7.52
CA ASN A 16 -5.55 -5.80 7.94
C ASN A 16 -6.22 -4.43 8.23
N PRO A 17 -7.55 -4.36 8.29
CA PRO A 17 -8.27 -3.11 8.50
C PRO A 17 -7.89 -2.36 9.78
N ALA A 18 -7.61 -3.07 10.89
CA ALA A 18 -7.21 -2.44 12.15
C ALA A 18 -5.81 -1.80 12.05
N SER A 19 -4.85 -2.47 11.39
CA SER A 19 -3.51 -1.91 11.20
C SER A 19 -3.52 -0.69 10.26
N ILE A 20 -4.45 -0.63 9.30
CA ILE A 20 -4.65 0.56 8.46
C ILE A 20 -5.13 1.74 9.33
N LEU A 21 -6.11 1.52 10.22
CA LEU A 21 -6.56 2.57 11.13
C LEU A 21 -5.40 3.09 11.99
N HIS A 22 -4.63 2.21 12.63
CA HIS A 22 -3.45 2.61 13.44
C HIS A 22 -2.41 3.39 12.61
N THR A 23 -2.23 3.03 11.34
CA THR A 23 -1.31 3.74 10.45
C THR A 23 -1.82 5.15 10.16
N VAL A 24 -3.10 5.30 9.89
CA VAL A 24 -3.74 6.61 9.66
C VAL A 24 -3.62 7.49 10.90
N GLU A 25 -3.95 6.98 12.08
CA GLU A 25 -3.83 7.71 13.35
C GLU A 25 -2.43 8.28 13.60
N LYS A 26 -1.38 7.53 13.17
CA LYS A 26 0.02 7.97 13.30
C LYS A 26 0.50 8.89 12.17
N SER A 27 -0.31 9.11 11.15
CA SER A 27 0.08 9.81 9.91
C SER A 27 -0.78 11.03 9.62
N LEU A 28 -1.57 11.49 10.56
CA LEU A 28 -2.53 12.60 10.39
C LEU A 28 -1.84 13.91 9.97
N GLU A 29 -0.60 14.16 10.41
CA GLU A 29 0.19 15.34 10.05
C GLU A 29 0.49 15.46 8.54
N VAL A 30 0.32 14.39 7.78
CA VAL A 30 0.66 14.35 6.35
C VAL A 30 -0.41 15.02 5.47
N HIS A 31 -1.65 15.11 5.93
CA HIS A 31 -2.83 15.66 5.21
C HIS A 31 -2.95 15.17 3.75
N PRO A 32 -3.00 13.85 3.48
CA PRO A 32 -2.96 13.33 2.11
C PRO A 32 -4.21 13.71 1.32
N ARG A 33 -4.02 14.01 0.02
CA ARG A 33 -5.15 14.18 -0.92
C ARG A 33 -5.69 12.85 -1.42
N VAL A 34 -4.78 11.87 -1.53
CA VAL A 34 -5.10 10.51 -1.96
C VAL A 34 -4.51 9.54 -0.95
N ALA A 35 -5.32 8.63 -0.44
CA ALA A 35 -4.90 7.52 0.38
C ALA A 35 -5.17 6.20 -0.35
N VAL A 36 -4.21 5.26 -0.30
CA VAL A 36 -4.37 3.92 -0.86
C VAL A 36 -4.35 2.90 0.27
N PHE A 37 -5.45 2.18 0.45
CA PHE A 37 -5.58 1.12 1.44
C PHE A 37 -5.46 -0.24 0.77
N THR A 38 -4.34 -0.93 1.01
CA THR A 38 -4.10 -2.29 0.50
C THR A 38 -4.44 -3.31 1.58
N LEU A 39 -5.48 -4.10 1.35
CA LEU A 39 -5.97 -5.11 2.29
C LEU A 39 -5.38 -6.48 1.97
N GLY A 40 -4.71 -7.09 2.94
CA GLY A 40 -4.10 -8.43 2.80
C GLY A 40 -4.96 -9.53 3.39
N THR A 41 -5.43 -9.34 4.61
CA THR A 41 -6.16 -10.32 5.43
C THR A 41 -7.12 -9.65 6.39
N ASN A 42 -8.16 -10.39 6.83
CA ASN A 42 -9.05 -9.99 7.92
C ASN A 42 -8.59 -10.53 9.30
N HIS A 43 -7.48 -11.28 9.35
CA HIS A 43 -6.92 -11.76 10.60
C HIS A 43 -6.18 -10.66 11.35
N VAL A 44 -6.38 -10.59 12.65
CA VAL A 44 -5.71 -9.69 13.58
C VAL A 44 -5.09 -10.47 14.74
N TYR A 45 -4.05 -9.91 15.35
CA TYR A 45 -3.48 -10.41 16.58
C TYR A 45 -3.83 -9.48 17.74
N ILE A 46 -4.28 -10.08 18.83
CA ILE A 46 -4.63 -9.38 20.09
C ILE A 46 -3.57 -9.75 21.12
N LEU A 47 -2.91 -8.76 21.71
CA LEU A 47 -2.00 -8.99 22.84
C LEU A 47 -2.83 -9.33 24.08
N LYS A 48 -2.69 -10.56 24.59
CA LYS A 48 -3.51 -11.05 25.71
C LYS A 48 -3.37 -10.23 27.00
N GLU A 49 -2.22 -9.60 27.20
CA GLU A 49 -1.92 -8.77 28.37
C GLU A 49 -2.78 -7.49 28.39
N THR A 50 -2.97 -6.85 27.23
CA THR A 50 -3.67 -5.56 27.12
C THR A 50 -5.05 -5.66 26.49
N GLY A 51 -5.34 -6.75 25.78
CA GLY A 51 -6.54 -6.89 24.95
C GLY A 51 -6.54 -6.06 23.66
N GLU A 52 -5.41 -5.41 23.33
CA GLU A 52 -5.29 -4.54 22.17
C GLU A 52 -4.90 -5.32 20.92
N ILE A 53 -5.45 -4.90 19.77
CA ILE A 53 -5.00 -5.38 18.47
C ILE A 53 -3.63 -4.77 18.18
N VAL A 54 -2.67 -5.63 17.80
CA VAL A 54 -1.31 -5.23 17.45
C VAL A 54 -1.05 -5.38 15.96
N ASP A 55 -0.21 -4.51 15.40
CA ASP A 55 0.13 -4.52 13.97
C ASP A 55 0.94 -5.76 13.57
N ASN A 56 1.79 -6.26 14.46
CA ASN A 56 2.54 -7.51 14.30
C ASN A 56 3.01 -8.05 15.65
N CYS A 57 3.41 -9.32 15.67
CA CYS A 57 3.88 -9.98 16.90
C CYS A 57 5.37 -9.70 17.20
N GLN A 58 6.11 -8.97 16.35
CA GLN A 58 7.54 -8.60 16.52
C GLN A 58 8.44 -9.78 16.93
N LYS A 59 8.20 -10.97 16.37
CA LYS A 59 8.88 -12.24 16.70
C LYS A 59 8.76 -12.67 18.18
N ARG A 60 7.86 -12.07 18.96
CA ARG A 60 7.56 -12.49 20.33
C ARG A 60 6.85 -13.85 20.31
N PRO A 61 6.90 -14.63 21.42
CA PRO A 61 6.26 -15.93 21.50
C PRO A 61 4.77 -15.86 21.17
N GLN A 62 4.29 -16.73 20.29
CA GLN A 62 2.91 -16.73 19.80
C GLN A 62 1.87 -16.91 20.92
N ARG A 63 2.23 -17.60 22.03
CA ARG A 63 1.36 -17.77 23.20
C ARG A 63 0.90 -16.47 23.86
N LEU A 64 1.58 -15.36 23.61
CA LEU A 64 1.23 -14.03 24.13
C LEU A 64 0.08 -13.39 23.37
N PHE A 65 -0.25 -13.92 22.22
CA PHE A 65 -1.24 -13.35 21.32
C PHE A 65 -2.42 -14.32 21.15
N GLU A 66 -3.57 -13.75 20.89
CA GLU A 66 -4.73 -14.41 20.36
C GLU A 66 -4.90 -13.98 18.91
N GLU A 67 -5.14 -14.91 18.00
CA GLU A 67 -5.47 -14.62 16.61
C GLU A 67 -6.98 -14.68 16.44
N ARG A 68 -7.54 -13.67 15.78
CA ARG A 68 -8.98 -13.54 15.53
C ARG A 68 -9.23 -13.08 14.10
N GLU A 69 -10.30 -13.57 13.51
CA GLU A 69 -10.82 -13.06 12.24
C GLU A 69 -11.82 -11.93 12.49
N LEU A 70 -11.65 -10.83 11.77
CA LEU A 70 -12.64 -9.75 11.74
C LEU A 70 -13.79 -10.13 10.81
N SER A 71 -15.01 -9.81 11.22
CA SER A 71 -16.20 -9.88 10.37
C SER A 71 -16.18 -8.80 9.28
N VAL A 72 -17.08 -8.88 8.31
CA VAL A 72 -17.27 -7.86 7.26
C VAL A 72 -17.55 -6.50 7.89
N ASP A 73 -18.42 -6.46 8.90
CA ASP A 73 -18.81 -5.21 9.56
C ASP A 73 -17.66 -4.60 10.34
N GLU A 74 -16.93 -5.39 11.11
CA GLU A 74 -15.73 -4.91 11.81
C GLU A 74 -14.66 -4.39 10.85
N CYS A 75 -14.42 -5.08 9.73
CA CYS A 75 -13.51 -4.60 8.69
C CYS A 75 -13.95 -3.24 8.14
N ALA A 76 -15.22 -3.12 7.80
CA ALA A 76 -15.79 -1.86 7.29
C ALA A 76 -15.72 -0.73 8.33
N ASP A 77 -16.00 -1.01 9.60
CA ASP A 77 -15.95 -0.03 10.69
C ASP A 77 -14.54 0.52 10.93
N TYR A 78 -13.51 -0.34 10.94
CA TYR A 78 -12.11 0.10 11.07
C TYR A 78 -11.71 1.02 9.92
N LEU A 79 -12.04 0.64 8.68
CA LEU A 79 -11.70 1.43 7.50
C LEU A 79 -12.52 2.72 7.42
N GLN A 80 -13.79 2.70 7.83
CA GLN A 80 -14.63 3.91 7.89
C GLN A 80 -14.04 4.92 8.89
N LYS A 81 -13.62 4.48 10.07
CA LYS A 81 -12.94 5.32 11.06
C LYS A 81 -11.67 5.97 10.46
N ALA A 82 -10.85 5.19 9.74
CA ALA A 82 -9.66 5.72 9.07
C ALA A 82 -10.02 6.79 8.02
N ILE A 83 -11.07 6.57 7.23
CA ILE A 83 -11.58 7.53 6.25
C ILE A 83 -12.08 8.80 6.94
N ASP A 84 -12.81 8.67 8.03
CA ASP A 84 -13.39 9.81 8.76
C ASP A 84 -12.31 10.67 9.43
N LEU A 85 -11.25 10.04 9.97
CA LEU A 85 -10.08 10.76 10.47
C LEU A 85 -9.40 11.57 9.36
N LEU A 86 -9.13 10.97 8.20
CA LEU A 86 -8.53 11.66 7.06
C LEU A 86 -9.41 12.81 6.54
N LYS A 87 -10.74 12.65 6.56
CA LYS A 87 -11.68 13.72 6.19
C LYS A 87 -11.66 14.87 7.19
N ALA A 88 -11.59 14.58 8.49
CA ALA A 88 -11.54 15.59 9.55
C ALA A 88 -10.27 16.43 9.43
N GLU A 89 -9.11 15.79 9.34
CA GLU A 89 -7.82 16.46 9.18
C GLU A 89 -7.77 17.40 7.96
N ARG A 90 -8.33 16.95 6.83
CA ARG A 90 -8.37 17.82 5.64
C ARG A 90 -9.25 19.06 5.80
N LYS A 91 -10.34 18.97 6.56
CA LYS A 91 -11.20 20.12 6.85
C LYS A 91 -10.47 21.16 7.73
N GLU A 92 -9.70 20.70 8.70
CA GLU A 92 -8.92 21.57 9.59
C GLU A 92 -7.77 22.26 8.86
N ALA A 93 -7.14 21.57 7.92
CA ALA A 93 -6.02 22.12 7.14
C ALA A 93 -6.41 23.26 6.19
N SER A 94 -7.69 23.65 6.11
CA SER A 94 -8.23 24.72 5.23
C SER A 94 -7.68 24.66 3.79
N SER A 95 -7.34 23.48 3.29
CA SER A 95 -6.65 23.36 2.02
C SER A 95 -7.61 23.53 0.86
N ALA A 96 -7.38 24.57 0.06
CA ALA A 96 -8.02 24.79 -1.24
C ALA A 96 -7.75 23.65 -2.26
N ASP A 97 -6.99 22.65 -1.87
CA ASP A 97 -6.39 21.61 -2.71
C ASP A 97 -7.30 20.41 -3.04
N GLY A 98 -8.61 20.56 -2.95
CA GLY A 98 -9.55 19.52 -3.39
C GLY A 98 -9.86 18.44 -2.33
N ASP A 99 -10.84 17.60 -2.66
CA ASP A 99 -11.40 16.59 -1.76
C ASP A 99 -10.49 15.37 -1.59
N LEU A 100 -10.57 14.73 -0.42
CA LEU A 100 -9.94 13.44 -0.16
C LEU A 100 -10.47 12.38 -1.15
N LYS A 101 -9.55 11.61 -1.72
CA LYS A 101 -9.84 10.38 -2.46
C LYS A 101 -9.19 9.19 -1.76
N VAL A 102 -9.93 8.13 -1.60
CA VAL A 102 -9.44 6.87 -1.01
C VAL A 102 -9.60 5.76 -2.03
N ILE A 103 -8.50 5.08 -2.32
CA ILE A 103 -8.48 3.90 -3.19
C ILE A 103 -8.34 2.68 -2.30
N ILE A 104 -9.31 1.78 -2.33
CA ILE A 104 -9.23 0.49 -1.63
C ILE A 104 -8.85 -0.58 -2.64
N THR A 105 -7.96 -1.46 -2.27
CA THR A 105 -7.60 -2.64 -3.07
C THR A 105 -7.37 -3.85 -2.17
N VAL A 106 -7.73 -5.04 -2.66
CA VAL A 106 -7.43 -6.30 -1.99
C VAL A 106 -6.19 -6.92 -2.63
N SER A 107 -5.16 -7.17 -1.83
CA SER A 107 -3.91 -7.77 -2.29
C SER A 107 -4.12 -9.20 -2.78
N PRO A 108 -3.53 -9.60 -3.91
CA PRO A 108 -3.59 -10.96 -4.41
C PRO A 108 -2.68 -11.95 -3.66
N ILE A 109 -1.93 -11.52 -2.65
CA ILE A 109 -1.13 -12.42 -1.82
C ILE A 109 -1.98 -13.55 -1.23
N ARG A 110 -1.45 -14.77 -1.21
CA ARG A 110 -2.10 -15.96 -0.64
C ARG A 110 -1.52 -16.25 0.74
N TYR A 111 -2.37 -16.60 1.68
CA TYR A 111 -1.94 -16.93 3.05
C TYR A 111 -2.01 -18.44 3.28
N ALA A 112 -0.88 -19.13 3.07
CA ALA A 112 -0.78 -20.58 3.29
C ALA A 112 -1.07 -20.99 4.75
N LYS A 113 -0.78 -20.10 5.70
CA LYS A 113 -1.04 -20.32 7.14
C LYS A 113 -2.50 -20.70 7.43
N TYR A 114 -3.46 -20.12 6.71
CA TYR A 114 -4.90 -20.36 6.89
C TYR A 114 -5.43 -21.49 6.02
N GLY A 115 -4.57 -22.12 5.23
CA GLY A 115 -4.96 -22.97 4.12
C GLY A 115 -5.60 -22.18 2.98
N TYR A 116 -5.76 -22.80 1.83
CA TYR A 116 -6.30 -22.08 0.66
C TYR A 116 -7.76 -21.69 0.84
N HIS A 117 -8.57 -22.51 1.50
CA HIS A 117 -9.96 -22.19 1.79
C HIS A 117 -10.07 -20.99 2.75
N GLY A 118 -9.36 -21.01 3.88
CA GLY A 118 -9.36 -19.88 4.83
C GLY A 118 -8.83 -18.59 4.20
N SER A 119 -7.80 -18.69 3.35
CA SER A 119 -7.32 -17.53 2.58
C SER A 119 -8.40 -16.94 1.67
N GLN A 120 -9.21 -17.77 0.99
CA GLN A 120 -10.32 -17.30 0.15
C GLN A 120 -11.45 -16.67 0.98
N LEU A 121 -11.81 -17.25 2.14
CA LEU A 121 -12.80 -16.66 3.05
C LEU A 121 -12.36 -15.30 3.56
N SER A 122 -11.07 -15.16 3.93
CA SER A 122 -10.48 -13.89 4.30
C SER A 122 -10.60 -12.84 3.18
N LYS A 123 -10.29 -13.21 1.93
CA LYS A 123 -10.44 -12.31 0.78
C LYS A 123 -11.90 -11.92 0.55
N ALA A 124 -12.83 -12.88 0.62
CA ALA A 124 -14.26 -12.61 0.47
C ALA A 124 -14.76 -11.60 1.52
N THR A 125 -14.34 -11.74 2.78
CA THR A 125 -14.64 -10.78 3.85
C THR A 125 -14.15 -9.38 3.51
N LEU A 126 -12.92 -9.24 3.02
CA LEU A 126 -12.35 -7.95 2.65
C LEU A 126 -13.03 -7.32 1.42
N LEU A 127 -13.41 -8.13 0.43
CA LEU A 127 -14.14 -7.67 -0.75
C LEU A 127 -15.54 -7.14 -0.39
N LEU A 128 -16.26 -7.84 0.47
CA LEU A 128 -17.56 -7.40 0.97
C LEU A 128 -17.45 -6.11 1.80
N ALA A 129 -16.41 -5.99 2.64
CA ALA A 129 -16.15 -4.77 3.40
C ALA A 129 -15.83 -3.59 2.48
N ALA A 130 -15.02 -3.80 1.43
CA ALA A 130 -14.72 -2.78 0.43
C ALA A 130 -15.98 -2.31 -0.31
N ASP A 131 -16.85 -3.23 -0.76
CA ASP A 131 -18.12 -2.90 -1.41
C ASP A 131 -19.04 -2.07 -0.50
N LYS A 132 -19.09 -2.42 0.78
CA LYS A 132 -19.86 -1.67 1.79
C LYS A 132 -19.35 -0.23 1.91
N LEU A 133 -18.03 -0.02 1.93
CA LEU A 133 -17.41 1.30 2.00
C LEU A 133 -17.61 2.13 0.73
N LEU A 134 -17.55 1.51 -0.45
CA LEU A 134 -17.87 2.17 -1.70
C LEU A 134 -19.29 2.76 -1.69
N LYS A 135 -20.25 1.97 -1.25
CA LYS A 135 -21.66 2.39 -1.15
C LYS A 135 -21.88 3.49 -0.10
N ALA A 136 -21.14 3.45 1.01
CA ALA A 136 -21.24 4.42 2.09
C ALA A 136 -20.53 5.76 1.80
N ASN A 137 -19.54 5.78 0.90
CA ASN A 137 -18.71 6.95 0.63
C ASN A 137 -18.66 7.29 -0.88
N PRO A 138 -19.79 7.58 -1.54
CA PRO A 138 -19.81 7.89 -2.96
C PRO A 138 -18.98 9.12 -3.26
N GLY A 139 -18.17 9.05 -4.33
CA GLY A 139 -17.29 10.13 -4.76
C GLY A 139 -15.99 10.30 -3.94
N VAL A 140 -15.86 9.65 -2.79
CA VAL A 140 -14.66 9.63 -1.95
C VAL A 140 -13.88 8.34 -2.12
N VAL A 141 -14.56 7.19 -1.99
CA VAL A 141 -13.95 5.86 -2.06
C VAL A 141 -14.10 5.28 -3.46
N SER A 142 -13.02 4.71 -3.97
CA SER A 142 -12.99 3.88 -5.18
C SER A 142 -12.33 2.54 -4.88
N TYR A 143 -12.61 1.53 -5.69
CA TYR A 143 -12.00 0.21 -5.58
C TYR A 143 -11.11 -0.07 -6.78
N PHE A 144 -9.89 -0.55 -6.54
CA PHE A 144 -8.99 -1.04 -7.57
C PHE A 144 -8.88 -2.57 -7.48
N PRO A 145 -9.23 -3.33 -8.54
CA PRO A 145 -9.42 -4.77 -8.48
C PRO A 145 -8.11 -5.56 -8.64
N ALA A 146 -7.08 -5.31 -7.80
CA ALA A 146 -5.80 -5.99 -7.92
C ALA A 146 -5.92 -7.51 -7.69
N TYR A 147 -6.82 -7.92 -6.78
CA TYR A 147 -7.10 -9.34 -6.52
C TYR A 147 -7.72 -10.04 -7.73
N GLU A 148 -8.70 -9.42 -8.35
CA GLU A 148 -9.41 -9.94 -9.52
C GLU A 148 -8.51 -9.94 -10.75
N ILE A 149 -7.71 -8.90 -10.98
CA ILE A 149 -6.73 -8.88 -12.07
C ILE A 149 -5.79 -10.10 -11.98
N MET A 150 -5.30 -10.41 -10.78
CA MET A 150 -4.43 -11.57 -10.59
C MET A 150 -5.15 -12.90 -10.82
N ASN A 151 -6.38 -13.04 -10.34
CA ASN A 151 -7.09 -14.32 -10.33
C ASN A 151 -7.90 -14.57 -11.61
N ASP A 152 -8.39 -13.53 -12.28
CA ASP A 152 -9.25 -13.64 -13.45
C ASP A 152 -8.56 -13.24 -14.75
N GLU A 153 -7.78 -12.17 -14.77
CA GLU A 153 -7.11 -11.71 -15.98
C GLU A 153 -5.78 -12.45 -16.21
N LEU A 154 -4.92 -12.56 -15.20
CA LEU A 154 -3.63 -13.25 -15.31
C LEU A 154 -3.78 -14.78 -15.19
N ARG A 155 -4.53 -15.30 -14.24
CA ARG A 155 -5.02 -16.69 -14.08
C ARG A 155 -4.02 -17.83 -14.19
N ASP A 156 -2.71 -17.58 -14.03
CA ASP A 156 -1.70 -18.62 -14.25
C ASP A 156 -0.66 -18.60 -13.12
N TYR A 157 -0.18 -19.77 -12.72
CA TYR A 157 0.81 -19.92 -11.66
C TYR A 157 2.16 -19.27 -11.98
N ARG A 158 2.51 -19.06 -13.24
CA ARG A 158 3.72 -18.31 -13.65
C ARG A 158 3.74 -16.86 -13.15
N PHE A 159 2.57 -16.31 -12.79
CA PHE A 159 2.44 -14.98 -12.22
C PHE A 159 2.63 -14.94 -10.70
N TYR A 160 2.89 -16.09 -10.08
CA TYR A 160 3.36 -16.19 -8.69
C TYR A 160 4.88 -16.37 -8.64
N LYS A 161 5.50 -15.97 -7.52
CA LYS A 161 6.90 -16.30 -7.22
C LYS A 161 7.03 -17.79 -6.91
N GLU A 162 8.25 -18.27 -6.74
CA GLU A 162 8.56 -19.68 -6.44
C GLU A 162 7.84 -20.19 -5.17
N ASP A 163 7.52 -19.30 -4.23
CA ASP A 163 6.78 -19.64 -3.01
C ASP A 163 5.29 -19.91 -3.26
N MET A 164 4.78 -19.66 -4.47
CA MET A 164 3.39 -19.81 -4.87
C MET A 164 2.39 -19.00 -4.03
N LEU A 165 2.87 -17.98 -3.32
CA LEU A 165 2.09 -17.12 -2.43
C LEU A 165 2.11 -15.66 -2.89
N HIS A 166 3.29 -15.14 -3.21
CA HIS A 166 3.47 -13.76 -3.63
C HIS A 166 3.34 -13.63 -5.15
N PRO A 167 2.72 -12.55 -5.65
CA PRO A 167 2.76 -12.21 -7.07
C PRO A 167 4.22 -12.09 -7.55
N SER A 168 4.48 -12.55 -8.78
CA SER A 168 5.76 -12.35 -9.46
C SER A 168 5.98 -10.86 -9.79
N ASP A 169 7.20 -10.46 -10.06
CA ASP A 169 7.50 -9.09 -10.45
C ASP A 169 6.79 -8.71 -11.76
N GLN A 170 6.61 -9.67 -12.68
CA GLN A 170 5.82 -9.49 -13.90
C GLN A 170 4.34 -9.19 -13.58
N ALA A 171 3.75 -9.91 -12.64
CA ALA A 171 2.36 -9.66 -12.21
C ALA A 171 2.22 -8.29 -11.53
N VAL A 172 3.18 -7.93 -10.68
CA VAL A 172 3.19 -6.62 -10.02
C VAL A 172 3.27 -5.50 -11.05
N GLU A 173 4.15 -5.59 -12.05
CA GLU A 173 4.27 -4.58 -13.10
C GLU A 173 2.98 -4.46 -13.91
N TYR A 174 2.37 -5.59 -14.30
CA TYR A 174 1.11 -5.59 -15.03
C TYR A 174 -0.03 -4.90 -14.24
N ILE A 175 -0.19 -5.24 -12.95
CA ILE A 175 -1.19 -4.64 -12.07
C ILE A 175 -0.90 -3.14 -11.88
N TRP A 176 0.39 -2.77 -11.77
CA TRP A 176 0.83 -1.38 -11.66
C TRP A 176 0.50 -0.57 -12.90
N GLU A 177 0.71 -1.10 -14.11
CA GLU A 177 0.33 -0.45 -15.36
C GLU A 177 -1.18 -0.17 -15.43
N LYS A 178 -2.01 -1.15 -15.01
CA LYS A 178 -3.47 -0.95 -14.93
C LYS A 178 -3.83 0.15 -13.92
N PHE A 179 -3.19 0.14 -12.75
CA PHE A 179 -3.39 1.17 -11.73
C PHE A 179 -3.06 2.57 -12.26
N ARG A 180 -1.92 2.72 -12.91
CA ARG A 180 -1.50 3.98 -13.55
C ARG A 180 -2.53 4.46 -14.57
N THR A 181 -2.97 3.58 -15.46
CA THR A 181 -3.95 3.92 -16.51
C THR A 181 -5.24 4.50 -15.93
N VAL A 182 -5.67 4.03 -14.75
CA VAL A 182 -6.92 4.47 -14.11
C VAL A 182 -6.74 5.74 -13.30
N TYR A 183 -5.64 5.86 -12.55
CA TYR A 183 -5.52 6.89 -11.51
C TYR A 183 -4.51 7.99 -11.82
N PHE A 184 -3.60 7.81 -12.78
CA PHE A 184 -2.58 8.79 -13.07
C PHE A 184 -3.00 9.70 -14.22
N GLY A 185 -2.91 11.00 -13.97
CA GLY A 185 -3.01 12.01 -15.01
C GLY A 185 -1.64 12.33 -15.64
N LYS A 186 -1.64 13.16 -16.66
CA LYS A 186 -0.42 13.55 -17.41
C LYS A 186 0.73 14.02 -16.52
N ALA A 187 0.44 14.79 -15.47
CA ALA A 187 1.47 15.29 -14.56
C ALA A 187 2.15 14.17 -13.77
N ALA A 188 1.37 13.19 -13.28
CA ALA A 188 1.90 12.03 -12.57
C ALA A 188 2.69 11.09 -13.50
N GLU A 189 2.21 10.90 -14.73
CA GLU A 189 2.94 10.13 -15.75
C GLU A 189 4.28 10.80 -16.07
N GLN A 190 4.31 12.12 -16.28
CA GLN A 190 5.55 12.86 -16.53
C GLN A 190 6.52 12.75 -15.35
N PHE A 191 6.01 12.83 -14.11
CA PHE A 191 6.82 12.61 -12.92
C PHE A 191 7.50 11.23 -12.93
N LEU A 192 6.76 10.17 -13.29
CA LEU A 192 7.31 8.81 -13.36
C LEU A 192 8.34 8.66 -14.49
N GLU A 193 8.11 9.29 -15.64
CA GLU A 193 9.04 9.27 -16.75
C GLU A 193 10.36 9.98 -16.40
N ASP A 194 10.29 11.13 -15.75
CA ASP A 194 11.46 11.88 -15.32
C ASP A 194 12.21 11.16 -14.17
N TRP A 195 11.49 10.46 -13.28
CA TRP A 195 12.09 9.70 -12.18
C TRP A 195 12.73 8.39 -12.62
N ARG A 196 12.22 7.76 -13.67
CA ARG A 196 12.67 6.42 -14.12
C ARG A 196 14.19 6.33 -14.29
N PRO A 197 14.86 7.21 -15.07
CA PRO A 197 16.32 7.12 -15.29
C PRO A 197 17.12 7.32 -13.99
N ILE A 198 16.60 8.10 -13.04
CA ILE A 198 17.25 8.31 -11.74
C ILE A 198 17.12 7.04 -10.90
N ARG A 199 15.93 6.44 -10.84
CA ARG A 199 15.67 5.18 -10.12
C ARG A 199 16.54 4.03 -10.65
N GLU A 200 16.64 3.91 -11.98
CA GLU A 200 17.47 2.88 -12.62
C GLU A 200 18.95 3.08 -12.31
N ALA A 201 19.43 4.32 -12.36
CA ALA A 201 20.81 4.65 -12.03
C ALA A 201 21.13 4.37 -10.54
N LEU A 202 20.22 4.70 -9.62
CA LEU A 202 20.38 4.41 -8.19
C LEU A 202 20.34 2.91 -7.88
N GLY A 203 19.60 2.14 -8.67
CA GLY A 203 19.51 0.67 -8.55
C GLY A 203 20.68 -0.09 -9.19
N HIS A 204 21.54 0.61 -9.95
CA HIS A 204 22.67 -0.02 -10.64
C HIS A 204 23.72 -0.52 -9.66
N ARG A 205 24.09 -1.81 -9.76
CA ARG A 205 25.17 -2.42 -8.99
C ARG A 205 26.43 -2.48 -9.85
N PRO A 206 27.48 -1.70 -9.54
CA PRO A 206 28.71 -1.69 -10.33
C PRO A 206 29.55 -2.95 -10.08
N PHE A 207 30.28 -3.39 -11.11
CA PHE A 207 31.30 -4.42 -10.96
C PHE A 207 32.49 -3.93 -10.14
N ASN A 208 32.85 -2.64 -10.26
CA ASN A 208 33.93 -1.99 -9.53
C ASN A 208 33.43 -0.68 -8.90
N PRO A 209 32.99 -0.70 -7.62
CA PRO A 209 32.47 0.48 -6.93
C PRO A 209 33.49 1.63 -6.78
N ASP A 210 34.78 1.33 -6.75
CA ASP A 210 35.84 2.31 -6.51
C ASP A 210 36.39 2.96 -7.78
N SER A 211 35.90 2.56 -8.96
CA SER A 211 36.36 3.13 -10.23
C SER A 211 35.99 4.62 -10.38
N GLU A 212 36.88 5.38 -11.00
CA GLU A 212 36.62 6.78 -11.29
C GLU A 212 35.40 6.99 -12.23
N GLU A 213 35.10 6.03 -13.08
CA GLU A 213 33.92 6.02 -13.94
C GLU A 213 32.64 5.87 -13.11
N HIS A 214 32.63 4.98 -12.11
CA HIS A 214 31.50 4.83 -11.22
C HIS A 214 31.30 6.06 -10.33
N LYS A 215 32.34 6.67 -9.79
CA LYS A 215 32.25 7.93 -9.04
C LYS A 215 31.63 9.05 -9.87
N LYS A 216 32.05 9.20 -11.15
CA LYS A 216 31.46 10.17 -12.08
C LYS A 216 29.98 9.85 -12.39
N PHE A 217 29.64 8.58 -12.55
CA PHE A 217 28.26 8.13 -12.75
C PHE A 217 27.37 8.50 -11.56
N ILE A 218 27.80 8.21 -10.34
CA ILE A 218 27.06 8.56 -9.11
C ILE A 218 26.91 10.09 -8.99
N ALA A 219 27.99 10.86 -9.20
CA ALA A 219 27.91 12.33 -9.14
C ALA A 219 26.86 12.90 -10.11
N ARG A 220 26.81 12.41 -11.35
CA ARG A 220 25.79 12.81 -12.33
C ARG A 220 24.38 12.38 -11.92
N THR A 221 24.25 11.21 -11.28
CA THR A 221 22.95 10.72 -10.80
C THR A 221 22.41 11.57 -9.66
N GLU A 222 23.27 11.98 -8.72
CA GLU A 222 22.92 12.87 -7.62
C GLU A 222 22.57 14.29 -8.11
N GLU A 223 23.24 14.79 -9.16
CA GLU A 223 22.89 16.07 -9.79
C GLU A 223 21.50 16.00 -10.43
N ARG A 224 21.21 14.98 -11.24
CA ARG A 224 19.88 14.76 -11.82
C ARG A 224 18.79 14.59 -10.76
N LYS A 225 19.12 13.94 -9.65
CA LYS A 225 18.19 13.78 -8.53
C LYS A 225 17.87 15.12 -7.90
N ARG A 226 18.85 16.01 -7.71
CA ARG A 226 18.61 17.37 -7.20
C ARG A 226 17.74 18.19 -8.14
N GLU A 227 18.03 18.18 -9.47
CA GLU A 227 17.22 18.86 -10.47
C GLU A 227 15.76 18.36 -10.46
N PHE A 228 15.58 17.04 -10.29
CA PHE A 228 14.25 16.44 -10.16
C PHE A 228 13.55 16.90 -8.87
N GLU A 229 14.25 16.91 -7.73
CA GLU A 229 13.73 17.38 -6.46
C GLU A 229 13.35 18.86 -6.54
N GLU A 230 14.16 19.71 -7.15
CA GLU A 230 13.84 21.12 -7.40
C GLU A 230 12.59 21.26 -8.27
N LYS A 231 12.45 20.46 -9.32
CA LYS A 231 11.29 20.49 -10.22
C LYS A 231 9.99 20.07 -9.57
N TYR A 232 10.01 19.06 -8.69
CA TYR A 232 8.80 18.38 -8.21
C TYR A 232 8.51 18.52 -6.70
N LEU A 233 9.50 18.87 -5.88
CA LEU A 233 9.36 18.92 -4.41
C LEU A 233 9.36 20.34 -3.86
N LEU A 234 9.71 21.33 -4.65
CA LEU A 234 9.62 22.77 -4.31
C LEU A 234 8.31 23.41 -4.80
N LEU A 235 7.43 22.62 -5.38
CA LEU A 235 6.06 23.00 -5.72
C LEU A 235 5.12 22.51 -4.60
#